data_30027275e912fb27eafea90757e90366
#
_entry.id   30027275e912fb27eafea90757e90366
#
_cell.length_a   1.000
_cell.length_b   1.000
_cell.length_c   1.000
_cell.angle_alpha   90.00
_cell.angle_beta   90.00
_cell.angle_gamma   90.00
#
_symmetry.space_group_name_H-M   'P 1'
#
loop_
_entity.id
_entity.type
_entity.pdbx_description
1 polymer ?
#
loop_
_entity_poly.entity_id
_entity_poly.type
_entity_poly.pdbx_seq_one_letter_code
_entity_poly.pdbx_strand_id
1 'polypeptide(L)'
;MSSPTTEAFALLGPKPEVPPSWLEAHALELSAYVGIGALLLGTLIYFLRRKRATYANPALTFRQQMSAARAAGQVHLCQLSATALRNYIAAISVDAPAGLTTQELAAAIIHSPILSTSADPILRVLRAADRVKFAGELSDHEEIARLAEEAFARLELARQALWREVAP
;
A
#
# COMPACT_ATOMS: atom_id res chain seq x y z
N MET A 1 -30.52 90.70 10.35
CA MET A 1 -30.82 89.50 11.16
C MET A 1 -31.13 88.39 10.18
N SER A 2 -30.14 87.56 9.90
CA SER A 2 -30.26 86.47 8.91
C SER A 2 -30.67 85.20 9.68
N SER A 3 -31.80 84.62 9.26
CA SER A 3 -32.33 83.37 9.78
C SER A 3 -31.45 82.19 9.34
N PRO A 4 -31.14 81.25 10.25
CA PRO A 4 -30.38 80.06 9.86
C PRO A 4 -31.30 79.11 9.10
N THR A 5 -30.91 78.78 7.90
CA THR A 5 -31.51 77.72 7.07
C THR A 5 -31.29 76.37 7.74
N THR A 6 -32.33 75.77 8.26
CA THR A 6 -32.32 74.43 8.79
C THR A 6 -32.27 73.45 7.60
N GLU A 7 -31.06 72.96 7.28
CA GLU A 7 -30.89 71.84 6.33
C GLU A 7 -31.54 70.63 6.93
N ALA A 8 -32.67 70.21 6.39
CA ALA A 8 -33.35 68.98 6.69
C ALA A 8 -32.40 67.80 6.21
N PHE A 9 -31.79 67.13 7.18
CA PHE A 9 -31.15 65.87 6.91
C PHE A 9 -32.21 64.91 6.37
N ALA A 10 -32.20 64.69 5.05
CA ALA A 10 -32.97 63.62 4.43
C ALA A 10 -32.47 62.29 5.00
N LEU A 11 -33.24 61.67 5.90
CA LEU A 11 -33.04 60.28 6.34
C LEU A 11 -33.08 59.40 5.11
N LEU A 12 -31.88 59.01 4.63
CA LEU A 12 -31.75 57.98 3.60
C LEU A 12 -32.47 56.74 4.15
N GLY A 13 -33.49 56.28 3.45
CA GLY A 13 -34.19 55.04 3.80
C GLY A 13 -33.24 53.86 3.90
N PRO A 14 -33.63 52.77 4.56
CA PRO A 14 -32.79 51.59 4.69
C PRO A 14 -32.31 51.18 3.31
N LYS A 15 -30.99 50.94 3.24
CA LYS A 15 -30.33 50.48 2.00
C LYS A 15 -31.05 49.24 1.51
N PRO A 16 -31.47 49.16 0.23
CA PRO A 16 -32.14 47.98 -0.29
C PRO A 16 -31.21 46.75 -0.09
N GLU A 17 -31.78 45.69 0.53
CA GLU A 17 -31.05 44.42 0.69
C GLU A 17 -30.68 43.90 -0.71
N VAL A 18 -29.38 43.83 -0.98
CA VAL A 18 -28.88 43.21 -2.21
C VAL A 18 -29.10 41.70 -2.07
N PRO A 19 -29.87 41.06 -2.94
CA PRO A 19 -30.06 39.61 -2.87
C PRO A 19 -28.71 38.92 -2.90
N PRO A 20 -28.51 37.85 -2.09
CA PRO A 20 -27.25 37.12 -2.08
C PRO A 20 -26.89 36.67 -3.48
N SER A 21 -25.63 36.80 -3.83
CA SER A 21 -25.14 36.32 -5.13
C SER A 21 -25.44 34.82 -5.25
N TRP A 22 -25.63 34.31 -6.48
CA TRP A 22 -25.89 32.89 -6.71
C TRP A 22 -24.85 31.98 -6.03
N LEU A 23 -23.59 32.41 -6.01
CA LEU A 23 -22.48 31.74 -5.33
C LEU A 23 -22.69 31.66 -3.80
N GLU A 24 -23.18 32.73 -3.18
CA GLU A 24 -23.45 32.74 -1.74
C GLU A 24 -24.64 31.85 -1.37
N ALA A 25 -25.69 31.86 -2.20
CA ALA A 25 -26.86 31.02 -2.01
C ALA A 25 -26.56 29.51 -2.08
N HIS A 26 -25.57 29.13 -2.92
CA HIS A 26 -25.22 27.72 -3.14
C HIS A 26 -23.84 27.32 -2.58
N ALA A 27 -23.23 28.18 -1.77
CA ALA A 27 -21.86 27.96 -1.26
C ALA A 27 -21.72 26.64 -0.47
N LEU A 28 -22.73 26.28 0.31
CA LEU A 28 -22.74 25.01 1.08
C LEU A 28 -22.84 23.79 0.17
N GLU A 29 -23.68 23.84 -0.85
CA GLU A 29 -23.82 22.74 -1.81
C GLU A 29 -22.57 22.56 -2.63
N LEU A 30 -22.00 23.66 -3.14
CA LEU A 30 -20.73 23.63 -3.88
C LEU A 30 -19.57 23.10 -3.06
N SER A 31 -19.47 23.50 -1.79
CA SER A 31 -18.42 22.99 -0.89
C SER A 31 -18.56 21.49 -0.65
N ALA A 32 -19.79 20.97 -0.51
CA ALA A 32 -20.05 19.55 -0.37
C ALA A 32 -19.64 18.77 -1.64
N TYR A 33 -19.98 19.26 -2.83
CA TYR A 33 -19.57 18.61 -4.09
C TYR A 33 -18.06 18.61 -4.29
N VAL A 34 -17.38 19.72 -3.97
CA VAL A 34 -15.90 19.80 -4.02
C VAL A 34 -15.26 18.80 -3.02
N GLY A 35 -15.81 18.71 -1.80
CA GLY A 35 -15.34 17.76 -0.79
C GLY A 35 -15.49 16.31 -1.23
N ILE A 36 -16.64 15.93 -1.77
CA ILE A 36 -16.89 14.58 -2.31
C ILE A 36 -15.97 14.30 -3.49
N GLY A 37 -15.82 15.25 -4.42
CA GLY A 37 -14.92 15.13 -5.57
C GLY A 37 -13.46 14.92 -5.17
N ALA A 38 -12.97 15.67 -4.18
CA ALA A 38 -11.62 15.53 -3.65
C ALA A 38 -11.41 14.17 -2.97
N LEU A 39 -12.40 13.65 -2.23
CA LEU A 39 -12.35 12.34 -1.58
C LEU A 39 -12.34 11.21 -2.60
N LEU A 40 -13.15 11.29 -3.66
CA LEU A 40 -13.17 10.30 -4.75
C LEU A 40 -11.85 10.32 -5.54
N LEU A 41 -11.30 11.49 -5.82
CA LEU A 41 -10.01 11.64 -6.50
C LEU A 41 -8.88 11.11 -5.62
N GLY A 42 -8.88 11.39 -4.33
CA GLY A 42 -7.91 10.88 -3.37
C GLY A 42 -7.92 9.35 -3.28
N THR A 43 -9.12 8.75 -3.21
CA THR A 43 -9.31 7.29 -3.24
C THR A 43 -8.85 6.70 -4.57
N LEU A 44 -9.18 7.31 -5.68
CA LEU A 44 -8.74 6.86 -7.01
C LEU A 44 -7.21 6.90 -7.13
N ILE A 45 -6.58 8.00 -6.72
CA ILE A 45 -5.10 8.14 -6.71
C ILE A 45 -4.47 7.11 -5.79
N TYR A 46 -5.06 6.85 -4.61
CA TYR A 46 -4.59 5.82 -3.69
C TYR A 46 -4.64 4.43 -4.34
N PHE A 47 -5.74 4.05 -4.98
CA PHE A 47 -5.87 2.77 -5.68
C PHE A 47 -4.93 2.66 -6.88
N LEU A 48 -4.76 3.73 -7.67
CA LEU A 48 -3.83 3.75 -8.80
C LEU A 48 -2.37 3.63 -8.33
N ARG A 49 -1.99 4.31 -7.25
CA ARG A 49 -0.65 4.19 -6.66
C ARG A 49 -0.42 2.79 -6.08
N ARG A 50 -1.41 2.21 -5.42
CA ARG A 50 -1.34 0.84 -4.92
C ARG A 50 -1.16 -0.17 -6.04
N LYS A 51 -1.87 -0.01 -7.16
CA LYS A 51 -1.67 -0.86 -8.35
C LYS A 51 -0.29 -0.66 -8.99
N ARG A 52 0.20 0.58 -9.09
CA ARG A 52 1.54 0.85 -9.67
C ARG A 52 2.68 0.27 -8.84
N ALA A 53 2.57 0.23 -7.51
CA ALA A 53 3.54 -0.45 -6.65
C ALA A 53 3.64 -1.96 -6.97
N THR A 54 2.57 -2.57 -7.47
CA THR A 54 2.54 -3.99 -7.88
C THR A 54 3.25 -4.23 -9.23
N TYR A 55 3.44 -3.17 -10.05
CA TYR A 55 4.17 -3.25 -11.33
C TYR A 55 5.68 -2.90 -11.19
N ALA A 56 6.15 -2.48 -10.01
CA ALA A 56 7.57 -2.44 -9.74
C ALA A 56 8.15 -3.85 -9.91
N ASN A 57 9.33 -3.99 -10.52
CA ASN A 57 9.96 -5.30 -10.72
C ASN A 57 10.03 -6.03 -9.36
N PRO A 58 9.26 -7.13 -9.15
CA PRO A 58 9.15 -7.77 -7.85
C PRO A 58 10.49 -8.30 -7.34
N ALA A 59 11.38 -8.70 -8.25
CA ALA A 59 12.70 -9.16 -7.90
C ALA A 59 13.58 -8.02 -7.37
N LEU A 60 13.49 -6.83 -7.95
CA LEU A 60 14.22 -5.66 -7.47
C LEU A 60 13.71 -5.24 -6.08
N THR A 61 12.39 -5.22 -5.91
CA THR A 61 11.74 -4.90 -4.63
C THR A 61 12.17 -5.87 -3.53
N PHE A 62 12.19 -7.18 -3.82
CA PHE A 62 12.68 -8.18 -2.87
C PHE A 62 14.13 -7.92 -2.45
N ARG A 63 15.03 -7.69 -3.41
CA ARG A 63 16.44 -7.40 -3.11
C ARG A 63 16.62 -6.14 -2.27
N GLN A 64 15.85 -5.08 -2.54
CA GLN A 64 15.87 -3.86 -1.75
C GLN A 64 15.37 -4.11 -0.32
N GLN A 65 14.30 -4.89 -0.15
CA GLN A 65 13.78 -5.26 1.17
C GLN A 65 14.79 -6.12 1.95
N MET A 66 15.46 -7.06 1.30
CA MET A 66 16.50 -7.88 1.93
C MET A 66 17.72 -7.07 2.34
N SER A 67 18.16 -6.11 1.52
CA SER A 67 19.25 -5.22 1.89
C SER A 67 18.89 -4.32 3.08
N ALA A 68 17.66 -3.81 3.12
CA ALA A 68 17.14 -3.05 4.25
C ALA A 68 17.01 -3.92 5.52
N ALA A 69 16.59 -5.18 5.39
CA ALA A 69 16.51 -6.13 6.49
C ALA A 69 17.88 -6.38 7.14
N ARG A 70 18.92 -6.55 6.33
CA ARG A 70 20.30 -6.70 6.82
C ARG A 70 20.83 -5.44 7.51
N ALA A 71 20.50 -4.26 6.96
CA ALA A 71 20.86 -2.97 7.56
C ALA A 71 20.14 -2.71 8.90
N ALA A 72 18.93 -3.24 9.10
CA ALA A 72 18.16 -3.09 10.33
C ALA A 72 18.70 -3.93 11.52
N GLY A 73 19.67 -4.82 11.27
CA GLY A 73 20.33 -5.63 12.28
C GLY A 73 19.63 -6.96 12.55
N GLN A 74 20.36 -7.84 13.23
CA GLN A 74 19.99 -9.27 13.40
C GLN A 74 18.62 -9.46 14.04
N VAL A 75 18.23 -8.64 15.03
CA VAL A 75 16.96 -8.78 15.75
C VAL A 75 15.73 -8.76 14.83
N HIS A 76 15.77 -7.95 13.77
CA HIS A 76 14.66 -7.80 12.83
C HIS A 76 14.84 -8.60 11.55
N LEU A 77 16.03 -9.13 11.28
CA LEU A 77 16.39 -9.79 10.03
C LEU A 77 15.41 -10.91 9.67
N CYS A 78 15.08 -11.80 10.61
CA CYS A 78 14.18 -12.92 10.40
C CYS A 78 12.77 -12.45 9.97
N GLN A 79 12.19 -11.50 10.69
CA GLN A 79 10.84 -11.00 10.39
C GLN A 79 10.78 -10.23 9.10
N LEU A 80 11.78 -9.39 8.83
CA LEU A 80 11.86 -8.60 7.60
C LEU A 80 12.10 -9.48 6.38
N SER A 81 12.92 -10.53 6.49
CA SER A 81 13.15 -11.52 5.42
C SER A 81 11.87 -12.29 5.09
N ALA A 82 11.13 -12.73 6.09
CA ALA A 82 9.84 -13.39 5.89
C ALA A 82 8.81 -12.44 5.24
N THR A 83 8.81 -11.17 5.65
CA THR A 83 7.94 -10.15 5.06
C THR A 83 8.30 -9.87 3.61
N ALA A 84 9.59 -9.76 3.30
CA ALA A 84 10.08 -9.57 1.93
C ALA A 84 9.68 -10.75 1.03
N LEU A 85 9.79 -11.98 1.54
CA LEU A 85 9.40 -13.19 0.81
C LEU A 85 7.88 -13.25 0.58
N ARG A 86 7.05 -12.91 1.57
CA ARG A 86 5.58 -12.82 1.42
C ARG A 86 5.19 -11.78 0.37
N ASN A 87 5.80 -10.60 0.41
CA ASN A 87 5.54 -9.53 -0.57
C ASN A 87 5.91 -9.96 -1.98
N TYR A 88 7.04 -10.67 -2.13
CA TYR A 88 7.47 -11.20 -3.41
C TYR A 88 6.49 -12.25 -3.94
N ILE A 89 6.08 -13.23 -3.11
CA ILE A 89 5.11 -14.27 -3.47
C ILE A 89 3.78 -13.62 -3.92
N ALA A 90 3.28 -12.65 -3.15
CA ALA A 90 2.06 -11.93 -3.51
C ALA A 90 2.14 -11.13 -4.81
N ALA A 91 3.35 -10.71 -5.19
CA ALA A 91 3.56 -10.00 -6.45
C ALA A 91 3.62 -10.93 -7.68
N ILE A 92 3.98 -12.21 -7.49
CA ILE A 92 4.10 -13.18 -8.60
C ILE A 92 2.93 -14.16 -8.67
N SER A 93 2.09 -14.26 -7.63
CA SER A 93 0.95 -15.17 -7.56
C SER A 93 -0.30 -14.45 -7.06
N VAL A 94 -1.36 -14.50 -7.88
CA VAL A 94 -2.65 -13.91 -7.52
C VAL A 94 -3.33 -14.70 -6.40
N ASP A 95 -3.10 -16.00 -6.34
CA ASP A 95 -3.72 -16.92 -5.38
C ASP A 95 -3.07 -16.87 -3.99
N ALA A 96 -1.96 -16.16 -3.86
CA ALA A 96 -1.19 -16.06 -2.62
C ALA A 96 -0.97 -14.59 -2.18
N PRO A 97 -2.05 -13.83 -1.83
CA PRO A 97 -1.91 -12.46 -1.36
C PRO A 97 -1.12 -12.38 -0.05
N ALA A 98 -0.44 -11.26 0.19
CA ALA A 98 0.45 -11.07 1.33
C ALA A 98 -0.22 -11.20 2.72
N GLY A 99 -1.56 -11.06 2.78
CA GLY A 99 -2.35 -11.14 4.01
C GLY A 99 -2.66 -12.56 4.50
N LEU A 100 -2.30 -13.60 3.75
CA LEU A 100 -2.53 -14.98 4.16
C LEU A 100 -1.69 -15.34 5.40
N THR A 101 -2.28 -16.14 6.27
CA THR A 101 -1.53 -16.80 7.35
C THR A 101 -0.53 -17.80 6.75
N THR A 102 0.45 -18.23 7.54
CA THR A 102 1.42 -19.25 7.09
C THR A 102 0.74 -20.56 6.69
N GLN A 103 -0.36 -20.92 7.37
CA GLN A 103 -1.12 -22.14 7.06
C GLN A 103 -1.91 -22.02 5.75
N GLU A 104 -2.59 -20.89 5.53
CA GLU A 104 -3.31 -20.63 4.27
C GLU A 104 -2.35 -20.54 3.09
N LEU A 105 -1.20 -19.88 3.28
CA LEU A 105 -0.16 -19.81 2.26
C LEU A 105 0.42 -21.20 1.95
N ALA A 106 0.58 -22.08 2.95
CA ALA A 106 1.00 -23.46 2.71
C ALA A 106 0.01 -24.22 1.82
N ALA A 107 -1.30 -24.01 2.00
CA ALA A 107 -2.32 -24.58 1.14
C ALA A 107 -2.25 -24.00 -0.30
N ALA A 108 -2.09 -22.69 -0.42
CA ALA A 108 -1.95 -22.03 -1.73
C ALA A 108 -0.70 -22.50 -2.51
N ILE A 109 0.42 -22.75 -1.82
CA ILE A 109 1.67 -23.24 -2.42
C ILE A 109 1.46 -24.59 -3.12
N ILE A 110 0.70 -25.50 -2.52
CA ILE A 110 0.45 -26.85 -3.07
C ILE A 110 -0.26 -26.78 -4.42
N HIS A 111 -1.14 -25.80 -4.60
CA HIS A 111 -1.94 -25.62 -5.82
C HIS A 111 -1.26 -24.76 -6.89
N SER A 112 -0.14 -24.10 -6.56
CA SER A 112 0.60 -23.22 -7.49
C SER A 112 1.82 -23.92 -8.09
N PRO A 113 1.87 -24.13 -9.43
CA PRO A 113 3.03 -24.75 -10.07
C PRO A 113 4.35 -23.98 -9.83
N ILE A 114 4.26 -22.65 -9.75
CA ILE A 114 5.45 -21.80 -9.50
C ILE A 114 5.92 -21.96 -8.05
N LEU A 115 4.98 -21.88 -7.09
CA LEU A 115 5.35 -21.86 -5.68
C LEU A 115 5.75 -23.23 -5.15
N SER A 116 5.19 -24.31 -5.71
CA SER A 116 5.46 -25.69 -5.28
C SER A 116 6.93 -26.09 -5.43
N THR A 117 7.65 -25.53 -6.42
CA THR A 117 9.08 -25.76 -6.63
C THR A 117 9.96 -25.30 -5.48
N SER A 118 9.46 -24.37 -4.66
CA SER A 118 10.17 -23.75 -3.54
C SER A 118 9.40 -23.89 -2.22
N ALA A 119 8.47 -24.84 -2.13
CA ALA A 119 7.58 -25.00 -0.97
C ALA A 119 8.35 -25.15 0.34
N ASP A 120 9.37 -26.02 0.38
CA ASP A 120 10.13 -26.29 1.61
C ASP A 120 10.85 -25.05 2.15
N PRO A 121 11.73 -24.37 1.41
CA PRO A 121 12.41 -23.20 1.93
C PRO A 121 11.44 -22.06 2.27
N ILE A 122 10.35 -21.85 1.51
CA ILE A 122 9.33 -20.85 1.85
C ILE A 122 8.73 -21.14 3.22
N LEU A 123 8.24 -22.37 3.43
CA LEU A 123 7.58 -22.75 4.68
C LEU A 123 8.52 -22.76 5.89
N ARG A 124 9.79 -23.11 5.70
CA ARG A 124 10.81 -23.03 6.75
C ARG A 124 11.02 -21.60 7.22
N VAL A 125 11.17 -20.66 6.28
CA VAL A 125 11.33 -19.22 6.58
C VAL A 125 10.12 -18.69 7.35
N LEU A 126 8.90 -18.95 6.85
CA LEU A 126 7.68 -18.42 7.46
C LEU A 126 7.43 -19.02 8.84
N ARG A 127 7.59 -20.31 9.03
CA ARG A 127 7.43 -20.98 10.33
C ARG A 127 8.48 -20.51 11.34
N ALA A 128 9.73 -20.30 10.90
CA ALA A 128 10.75 -19.75 11.78
C ALA A 128 10.43 -18.31 12.21
N ALA A 129 9.97 -17.46 11.29
CA ALA A 129 9.53 -16.11 11.61
C ALA A 129 8.33 -16.09 12.58
N ASP A 130 7.38 -17.00 12.41
CA ASP A 130 6.24 -17.15 13.33
C ASP A 130 6.70 -17.59 14.72
N ARG A 131 7.64 -18.54 14.85
CA ARG A 131 8.21 -18.97 16.14
C ARG A 131 8.94 -17.82 16.83
N VAL A 132 9.77 -17.08 16.11
CA VAL A 132 10.44 -15.88 16.66
C VAL A 132 9.42 -14.86 17.16
N LYS A 133 8.39 -14.60 16.36
CA LYS A 133 7.38 -13.58 16.66
C LYS A 133 6.47 -13.95 17.82
N PHE A 134 6.02 -15.19 17.90
CA PHE A 134 4.98 -15.62 18.84
C PHE A 134 5.50 -16.46 20.02
N ALA A 135 6.59 -17.19 19.85
CA ALA A 135 7.19 -18.02 20.90
C ALA A 135 8.47 -17.41 21.48
N GLY A 136 9.00 -16.33 20.90
CA GLY A 136 10.26 -15.73 21.36
C GLY A 136 11.47 -16.65 21.18
N GLU A 137 11.38 -17.64 20.27
CA GLU A 137 12.47 -18.57 20.03
C GLU A 137 13.68 -17.87 19.43
N LEU A 138 14.86 -18.21 19.93
CA LEU A 138 16.12 -17.82 19.30
C LEU A 138 16.29 -18.66 18.03
N SER A 139 16.33 -18.01 16.87
CA SER A 139 16.62 -18.62 15.58
C SER A 139 17.92 -18.05 15.04
N ASP A 140 18.61 -18.82 14.23
CA ASP A 140 19.70 -18.29 13.42
C ASP A 140 19.12 -17.38 12.32
N HIS A 141 19.18 -16.08 12.59
CA HIS A 141 18.58 -15.06 11.72
C HIS A 141 19.26 -15.02 10.34
N GLU A 142 20.57 -15.31 10.28
CA GLU A 142 21.31 -15.38 9.01
C GLU A 142 20.90 -16.61 8.18
N GLU A 143 20.73 -17.76 8.82
CA GLU A 143 20.22 -18.96 8.15
C GLU A 143 18.82 -18.71 7.55
N ILE A 144 17.93 -18.01 8.28
CA ILE A 144 16.60 -17.67 7.79
C ILE A 144 16.68 -16.69 6.60
N ALA A 145 17.56 -15.69 6.65
CA ALA A 145 17.75 -14.77 5.55
C ALA A 145 18.30 -15.50 4.31
N ARG A 146 19.26 -16.39 4.49
CA ARG A 146 19.81 -17.24 3.43
C ARG A 146 18.73 -18.13 2.79
N LEU A 147 17.88 -18.75 3.60
CA LEU A 147 16.75 -19.55 3.10
C LEU A 147 15.73 -18.71 2.32
N ALA A 148 15.48 -17.47 2.74
CA ALA A 148 14.61 -16.55 2.01
C ALA A 148 15.19 -16.20 0.63
N GLU A 149 16.49 -15.96 0.55
CA GLU A 149 17.19 -15.71 -0.71
C GLU A 149 17.21 -16.95 -1.61
N GLU A 150 17.40 -18.14 -1.04
CA GLU A 150 17.33 -19.40 -1.77
C GLU A 150 15.91 -19.63 -2.35
N ALA A 151 14.87 -19.43 -1.54
CA ALA A 151 13.50 -19.52 -2.00
C ALA A 151 13.22 -18.54 -3.14
N PHE A 152 13.65 -17.30 -3.00
CA PHE A 152 13.54 -16.28 -4.03
C PHE A 152 14.24 -16.69 -5.32
N ALA A 153 15.48 -17.18 -5.26
CA ALA A 153 16.24 -17.58 -6.45
C ALA A 153 15.53 -18.72 -7.20
N ARG A 154 15.02 -19.72 -6.48
CA ARG A 154 14.25 -20.83 -7.07
C ARG A 154 12.95 -20.33 -7.72
N LEU A 155 12.22 -19.43 -7.07
CA LEU A 155 10.98 -18.84 -7.60
C LEU A 155 11.25 -18.02 -8.87
N GLU A 156 12.33 -17.25 -8.90
CA GLU A 156 12.71 -16.50 -10.11
C GLU A 156 13.07 -17.41 -11.29
N LEU A 157 13.76 -18.51 -11.04
CA LEU A 157 14.06 -19.50 -12.06
C LEU A 157 12.77 -20.14 -12.60
N ALA A 158 11.86 -20.56 -11.72
CA ALA A 158 10.56 -21.13 -12.11
C ALA A 158 9.73 -20.13 -12.91
N ARG A 159 9.67 -18.87 -12.47
CA ARG A 159 8.97 -17.79 -13.17
C ARG A 159 9.55 -17.55 -14.56
N GLN A 160 10.87 -17.49 -14.68
CA GLN A 160 11.55 -17.29 -15.96
C GLN A 160 11.34 -18.47 -16.93
N ALA A 161 11.31 -19.70 -16.42
CA ALA A 161 11.01 -20.88 -17.23
C ALA A 161 9.62 -20.80 -17.84
N LEU A 162 8.61 -20.47 -17.05
CA LEU A 162 7.23 -20.30 -17.53
C LEU A 162 7.10 -19.19 -18.57
N TRP A 163 7.79 -18.08 -18.39
CA TRP A 163 7.78 -17.00 -19.39
C TRP A 163 8.38 -17.42 -20.73
N ARG A 164 9.40 -18.29 -20.73
CA ARG A 164 9.99 -18.82 -21.97
C ARG A 164 9.07 -19.77 -22.71
N GLU A 165 8.24 -20.53 -21.99
CA GLU A 165 7.26 -21.45 -22.59
C GLU A 165 6.06 -20.72 -23.20
N VAL A 166 5.69 -19.55 -22.65
CA VAL A 166 4.52 -18.76 -23.08
C VAL A 166 4.89 -17.69 -24.11
N ALA A 167 6.16 -17.33 -24.24
CA ALA A 167 6.62 -16.38 -25.26
C ALA A 167 6.60 -17.05 -26.65
N PRO A 168 5.88 -16.48 -27.64
CA PRO A 168 5.77 -17.01 -28.99
C PRO A 168 7.10 -16.93 -29.75
#